data_1938b7c0247faef50298b0f54098dc73
#
_entry.id   1938b7c0247faef50298b0f54098dc73
#
_cell.length_a   1.000
_cell.length_b   1.000
_cell.length_c   1.000
_cell.angle_alpha   90.00
_cell.angle_beta   90.00
_cell.angle_gamma   90.00
#
_symmetry.space_group_name_H-M   'P 1'
#
loop_
_entity.id
_entity.type
_entity.pdbx_description
1 polymer ?
#
loop_
_entity_poly.entity_id
_entity_poly.type
_entity_poly.pdbx_seq_one_letter_code
_entity_poly.pdbx_strand_id
1 'polypeptide(L)'
;MENWRFIKENNDYMVSDHGRIMSLKKPQKKILSSSLLHNGYEAIYIYQKGIHAARYVHRLVAETFIPNPKKLPQVNHLDGNTLNNHVSNLEWCDAYDNLMHAIRTGLRPVNVPRSIPCAVTDESGTILHPYPSMKSMVKEEKLNSAQYSWLQLKLTHPEPVSYTH
;
A
#
# COMPACT_ATOMS: atom_id res chain seq x y z
N MET A 1 10.92 -18.08 14.62
CA MET A 1 11.47 -17.29 15.76
C MET A 1 11.27 -15.83 15.43
N GLU A 2 10.75 -15.02 16.36
CA GLU A 2 10.49 -13.59 16.11
C GLU A 2 11.80 -12.78 16.17
N ASN A 3 12.00 -11.94 15.16
CA ASN A 3 13.21 -11.12 15.02
C ASN A 3 12.94 -9.69 15.48
N TRP A 4 13.87 -9.15 16.26
CA TRP A 4 13.78 -7.79 16.79
C TRP A 4 14.94 -6.94 16.28
N ARG A 5 14.62 -5.71 15.84
CA ARG A 5 15.63 -4.72 15.42
C ARG A 5 15.33 -3.36 16.03
N PHE A 6 16.35 -2.55 16.19
CA PHE A 6 16.17 -1.16 16.61
C PHE A 6 15.39 -0.37 15.57
N ILE A 7 14.48 0.47 16.07
CA ILE A 7 13.79 1.44 15.20
C ILE A 7 14.83 2.43 14.68
N LYS A 8 14.77 2.71 13.37
CA LYS A 8 15.71 3.60 12.70
C LYS A 8 15.83 4.94 13.44
N GLU A 9 17.06 5.36 13.73
CA GLU A 9 17.41 6.57 14.47
C GLU A 9 16.84 6.65 15.92
N ASN A 10 16.46 5.51 16.52
CA ASN A 10 15.93 5.49 17.87
C ASN A 10 16.27 4.17 18.61
N ASN A 11 17.37 4.19 19.33
CA ASN A 11 17.85 3.01 20.08
C ASN A 11 17.09 2.75 21.38
N ASP A 12 16.13 3.60 21.76
CA ASP A 12 15.29 3.41 22.94
C ASP A 12 14.18 2.37 22.71
N TYR A 13 13.97 1.99 21.45
CA TYR A 13 12.88 1.11 21.05
C TYR A 13 13.33 0.08 19.99
N MET A 14 12.74 -1.10 20.08
CA MET A 14 12.86 -2.14 19.04
C MET A 14 11.49 -2.45 18.46
N VAL A 15 11.46 -2.82 17.20
CA VAL A 15 10.30 -3.38 16.51
C VAL A 15 10.58 -4.81 16.09
N SER A 16 9.58 -5.67 16.18
CA SER A 16 9.68 -7.04 15.67
C SER A 16 9.14 -7.16 14.25
N ASP A 17 9.54 -8.23 13.56
CA ASP A 17 8.97 -8.63 12.27
C ASP A 17 7.48 -9.04 12.33
N HIS A 18 6.93 -9.17 13.55
CA HIS A 18 5.50 -9.40 13.81
C HIS A 18 4.71 -8.12 14.14
N GLY A 19 5.34 -6.93 14.13
CA GLY A 19 4.68 -5.66 14.44
C GLY A 19 4.58 -5.33 15.93
N ARG A 20 5.28 -6.04 16.80
CA ARG A 20 5.34 -5.69 18.23
C ARG A 20 6.44 -4.67 18.50
N ILE A 21 6.19 -3.74 19.42
CA ILE A 21 7.14 -2.68 19.79
C ILE A 21 7.60 -2.89 21.24
N MET A 22 8.90 -2.82 21.46
CA MET A 22 9.53 -2.96 22.77
C MET A 22 10.24 -1.66 23.16
N SER A 23 9.99 -1.18 24.36
CA SER A 23 10.74 -0.08 24.97
C SER A 23 11.91 -0.59 25.78
N LEU A 24 13.06 0.06 25.59
CA LEU A 24 14.31 -0.20 26.30
C LEU A 24 14.66 0.93 27.28
N LYS A 25 13.79 1.93 27.45
CA LYS A 25 14.04 3.11 28.31
C LYS A 25 14.23 2.81 29.79
N LYS A 26 13.76 1.65 30.24
CA LYS A 26 13.94 1.17 31.61
C LYS A 26 14.77 -0.12 31.60
N PRO A 27 15.46 -0.47 32.69
CA PRO A 27 16.18 -1.73 32.80
C PRO A 27 15.32 -2.96 32.44
N GLN A 28 14.04 -2.90 32.80
CA GLN A 28 13.05 -3.91 32.41
C GLN A 28 12.46 -3.57 31.03
N LYS A 29 12.80 -4.40 30.04
CA LYS A 29 12.21 -4.33 28.69
C LYS A 29 10.69 -4.49 28.76
N LYS A 30 9.95 -3.65 28.08
CA LYS A 30 8.48 -3.67 28.09
C LYS A 30 7.93 -3.66 26.67
N ILE A 31 7.08 -4.64 26.35
CA ILE A 31 6.24 -4.59 25.14
C ILE A 31 5.20 -3.51 25.35
N LEU A 32 5.10 -2.61 24.39
CA LEU A 32 4.14 -1.51 24.42
C LEU A 32 2.86 -1.94 23.70
N SER A 33 1.72 -1.44 24.18
CA SER A 33 0.43 -1.62 23.52
C SER A 33 0.24 -0.59 22.42
N SER A 34 -0.12 -1.02 21.23
CA SER A 34 -0.59 -0.15 20.14
C SER A 34 -2.04 0.25 20.36
N SER A 35 -2.46 1.30 19.67
CA SER A 35 -3.85 1.76 19.63
C SER A 35 -4.35 1.71 18.20
N LEU A 36 -5.58 1.22 18.01
CA LEU A 36 -6.26 1.29 16.73
C LEU A 36 -6.77 2.71 16.51
N LEU A 37 -6.37 3.32 15.41
CA LEU A 37 -6.83 4.66 15.03
C LEU A 37 -8.14 4.57 14.23
N HIS A 38 -8.85 5.70 14.15
CA HIS A 38 -10.13 5.82 13.41
C HIS A 38 -10.01 5.46 11.91
N ASN A 39 -8.81 5.53 11.34
CA ASN A 39 -8.54 5.14 9.95
C ASN A 39 -8.23 3.65 9.77
N GLY A 40 -8.39 2.84 10.81
CA GLY A 40 -8.23 1.40 10.78
C GLY A 40 -6.79 0.88 10.89
N TYR A 41 -5.81 1.74 11.16
CA TYR A 41 -4.42 1.35 11.35
C TYR A 41 -4.01 1.35 12.82
N GLU A 42 -3.10 0.45 13.18
CA GLU A 42 -2.45 0.48 14.48
C GLU A 42 -1.34 1.53 14.53
N ALA A 43 -1.32 2.30 15.62
CA ALA A 43 -0.27 3.26 15.91
C ALA A 43 0.23 3.11 17.35
N ILE A 44 1.44 3.57 17.58
CA ILE A 44 2.07 3.62 18.87
C ILE A 44 2.67 4.99 19.10
N TYR A 45 2.62 5.46 20.36
CA TYR A 45 3.28 6.69 20.76
C TYR A 45 4.68 6.39 21.25
N ILE A 46 5.68 6.91 20.55
CA ILE A 46 7.09 6.80 20.95
C ILE A 46 7.72 8.19 21.09
N TYR A 47 8.70 8.28 21.97
CA TYR A 47 9.49 9.48 22.14
C TYR A 47 10.69 9.45 21.20
N GLN A 48 10.78 10.40 20.28
CA GLN A 48 11.87 10.50 19.32
C GLN A 48 12.30 11.96 19.13
N LYS A 49 13.60 12.23 19.22
CA LYS A 49 14.19 13.57 19.04
C LYS A 49 13.51 14.67 19.90
N GLY A 50 13.17 14.34 21.16
CA GLY A 50 12.51 15.29 22.04
C GLY A 50 10.99 15.41 21.91
N ILE A 51 10.37 14.69 20.95
CA ILE A 51 8.94 14.76 20.65
C ILE A 51 8.28 13.42 20.93
N HIS A 52 7.11 13.46 21.59
CA HIS A 52 6.24 12.30 21.73
C HIS A 52 5.25 12.29 20.58
N ALA A 53 5.41 11.36 19.64
CA ALA A 53 4.66 11.31 18.41
C ALA A 53 4.06 9.93 18.13
N ALA A 54 2.88 9.92 17.51
CA ALA A 54 2.26 8.71 17.00
C ALA A 54 3.01 8.22 15.76
N ARG A 55 3.32 6.92 15.73
CA ARG A 55 3.94 6.24 14.57
C ARG A 55 3.13 5.01 14.22
N TYR A 56 2.80 4.85 12.96
CA TYR A 56 2.11 3.66 12.46
C TYR A 56 2.99 2.41 12.59
N VAL A 57 2.42 1.31 13.11
CA VAL A 57 3.16 0.07 13.36
C VAL A 57 3.68 -0.53 12.05
N HIS A 58 2.84 -0.66 11.02
CA HIS A 58 3.24 -1.17 9.70
C HIS A 58 4.41 -0.39 9.10
N ARG A 59 4.44 0.94 9.27
CA ARG A 59 5.55 1.75 8.78
C ARG A 59 6.84 1.49 9.55
N LEU A 60 6.78 1.34 10.86
CA LEU A 60 7.96 0.99 11.67
C LEU A 60 8.54 -0.36 11.26
N VAL A 61 7.69 -1.35 10.99
CA VAL A 61 8.11 -2.67 10.47
C VAL A 61 8.75 -2.50 9.09
N ALA A 62 8.07 -1.86 8.15
CA ALA A 62 8.57 -1.69 6.79
C ALA A 62 9.90 -0.92 6.75
N GLU A 63 10.01 0.20 7.47
CA GLU A 63 11.22 1.03 7.55
C GLU A 63 12.42 0.26 8.15
N THR A 64 12.15 -0.73 9.00
CA THR A 64 13.19 -1.49 9.71
C THR A 64 13.60 -2.76 8.99
N PHE A 65 12.68 -3.45 8.33
CA PHE A 65 12.91 -4.79 7.78
C PHE A 65 12.91 -4.86 6.26
N ILE A 66 12.21 -3.94 5.57
CA ILE A 66 12.01 -4.01 4.11
C ILE A 66 12.85 -2.93 3.42
N PRO A 67 13.83 -3.30 2.58
CA PRO A 67 14.59 -2.33 1.78
C PRO A 67 13.69 -1.49 0.88
N ASN A 68 13.94 -0.18 0.80
CA ASN A 68 13.21 0.75 -0.06
C ASN A 68 14.16 1.56 -0.97
N PRO A 69 14.86 0.91 -1.91
CA PRO A 69 15.83 1.59 -2.78
C PRO A 69 15.18 2.63 -3.70
N LYS A 70 13.91 2.42 -4.07
CA LYS A 70 13.13 3.33 -4.92
C LYS A 70 12.49 4.48 -4.15
N LYS A 71 12.64 4.52 -2.81
CA LYS A 71 12.02 5.54 -1.93
C LYS A 71 10.50 5.68 -2.12
N LEU A 72 9.81 4.55 -2.31
CA LEU A 72 8.35 4.50 -2.46
C LEU A 72 7.66 5.05 -1.20
N PRO A 73 6.61 5.87 -1.34
CA PRO A 73 6.06 6.65 -0.23
C PRO A 73 5.08 5.88 0.66
N GLN A 74 4.48 4.80 0.18
CA GLN A 74 3.42 4.07 0.87
C GLN A 74 3.85 2.66 1.25
N VAL A 75 3.17 2.11 2.27
CA VAL A 75 3.26 0.71 2.66
C VAL A 75 1.88 0.09 2.47
N ASN A 76 1.80 -0.97 1.70
CA ASN A 76 0.59 -1.75 1.45
C ASN A 76 0.57 -3.00 2.33
N HIS A 77 -0.64 -3.47 2.69
CA HIS A 77 -0.89 -4.77 3.30
C HIS A 77 -1.35 -5.74 2.22
N LEU A 78 -0.57 -6.77 1.94
CA LEU A 78 -0.81 -7.71 0.84
C LEU A 78 -2.14 -8.45 0.94
N ASP A 79 -2.57 -8.78 2.17
CA ASP A 79 -3.86 -9.42 2.45
C ASP A 79 -5.02 -8.42 2.63
N GLY A 80 -4.75 -7.12 2.54
CA GLY A 80 -5.72 -6.06 2.78
C GLY A 80 -6.12 -5.84 4.24
N ASN A 81 -5.59 -6.63 5.18
CA ASN A 81 -5.86 -6.49 6.60
C ASN A 81 -4.86 -5.53 7.25
N THR A 82 -5.30 -4.33 7.56
CA THR A 82 -4.49 -3.25 8.16
C THR A 82 -3.96 -3.56 9.57
N LEU A 83 -4.44 -4.63 10.19
CA LEU A 83 -3.98 -5.11 11.51
C LEU A 83 -2.91 -6.19 11.41
N ASN A 84 -2.72 -6.79 10.23
CA ASN A 84 -1.68 -7.78 10.01
C ASN A 84 -0.36 -7.09 9.66
N ASN A 85 0.35 -6.62 10.69
CA ASN A 85 1.61 -5.89 10.56
C ASN A 85 2.85 -6.80 10.46
N HIS A 86 2.68 -8.08 10.12
CA HIS A 86 3.79 -8.99 9.90
C HIS A 86 4.60 -8.59 8.65
N VAL A 87 5.93 -8.65 8.73
CA VAL A 87 6.84 -8.20 7.65
C VAL A 87 6.55 -8.84 6.29
N SER A 88 6.15 -10.13 6.27
CA SER A 88 5.83 -10.83 5.02
C SER A 88 4.52 -10.37 4.38
N ASN A 89 3.70 -9.61 5.12
CA ASN A 89 2.44 -9.05 4.63
C ASN A 89 2.56 -7.58 4.19
N LEU A 90 3.76 -7.01 4.26
CA LEU A 90 3.98 -5.59 3.98
C LEU A 90 4.89 -5.42 2.75
N GLU A 91 4.56 -4.45 1.92
CA GLU A 91 5.40 -4.04 0.80
C GLU A 91 5.43 -2.50 0.66
N TRP A 92 6.55 -2.00 0.13
CA TRP A 92 6.62 -0.61 -0.32
C TRP A 92 5.95 -0.46 -1.67
N CYS A 93 5.10 0.54 -1.82
CA CYS A 93 4.38 0.83 -3.07
C CYS A 93 4.25 2.32 -3.32
N ASP A 94 3.87 2.68 -4.52
CA ASP A 94 3.39 4.02 -4.83
C ASP A 94 1.86 4.12 -4.66
N ALA A 95 1.30 5.32 -4.89
CA ALA A 95 -0.12 5.58 -4.72
C ALA A 95 -0.98 4.84 -5.77
N TYR A 96 -0.43 4.65 -6.98
CA TYR A 96 -1.12 3.94 -8.05
C TYR A 96 -1.21 2.45 -7.75
N ASP A 97 -0.08 1.82 -7.42
CA ASP A 97 -0.02 0.39 -7.09
C ASP A 97 -0.92 0.05 -5.90
N ASN A 98 -0.91 0.89 -4.85
CA ASN A 98 -1.76 0.72 -3.68
C ASN A 98 -3.25 0.83 -4.02
N LEU A 99 -3.62 1.79 -4.87
CA LEU A 99 -4.99 1.92 -5.36
C LEU A 99 -5.41 0.69 -6.17
N MET A 100 -4.56 0.24 -7.09
CA MET A 100 -4.85 -0.92 -7.94
C MET A 100 -4.96 -2.20 -7.13
N HIS A 101 -4.11 -2.38 -6.10
CA HIS A 101 -4.24 -3.48 -5.15
C HIS A 101 -5.61 -3.44 -4.43
N ALA A 102 -6.01 -2.29 -3.88
CA ALA A 102 -7.29 -2.14 -3.18
C ALA A 102 -8.51 -2.41 -4.10
N ILE A 103 -8.41 -2.09 -5.39
CA ILE A 103 -9.44 -2.40 -6.38
C ILE A 103 -9.48 -3.90 -6.69
N ARG A 104 -8.33 -4.53 -6.96
CA ARG A 104 -8.23 -5.95 -7.29
C ARG A 104 -8.69 -6.86 -6.16
N THR A 105 -8.42 -6.48 -4.92
CA THR A 105 -8.81 -7.23 -3.72
C THR A 105 -10.23 -6.93 -3.24
N GLY A 106 -10.97 -6.03 -3.92
CA GLY A 106 -12.34 -5.67 -3.54
C GLY A 106 -12.44 -4.80 -2.29
N LEU A 107 -11.33 -4.32 -1.74
CA LEU A 107 -11.29 -3.40 -0.59
C LEU A 107 -11.83 -2.01 -0.94
N ARG A 108 -11.80 -1.65 -2.22
CA ARG A 108 -12.49 -0.48 -2.75
C ARG A 108 -13.45 -0.91 -3.85
N PRO A 109 -14.71 -0.41 -3.82
CA PRO A 109 -15.57 -0.52 -4.98
C PRO A 109 -14.87 0.17 -6.15
N VAL A 110 -15.07 -0.35 -7.36
CA VAL A 110 -14.50 0.19 -8.61
C VAL A 110 -15.17 1.54 -8.94
N ASN A 111 -15.08 2.50 -8.04
CA ASN A 111 -15.18 3.90 -8.39
C ASN A 111 -13.84 4.29 -8.98
N VAL A 112 -13.63 3.95 -10.25
CA VAL A 112 -12.44 4.42 -10.97
C VAL A 112 -12.38 5.93 -10.75
N PRO A 113 -11.33 6.46 -10.12
CA PRO A 113 -11.23 7.89 -9.95
C PRO A 113 -11.42 8.55 -11.32
N ARG A 114 -12.31 9.53 -11.41
CA ARG A 114 -12.63 10.25 -12.66
C ARG A 114 -11.42 10.85 -13.37
N SER A 115 -10.27 10.75 -12.73
CA SER A 115 -9.00 11.37 -13.11
C SER A 115 -7.85 10.40 -13.39
N ILE A 116 -8.08 9.08 -13.52
CA ILE A 116 -7.00 8.18 -13.95
C ILE A 116 -6.77 8.40 -15.45
N PRO A 117 -5.57 8.83 -15.86
CA PRO A 117 -5.18 8.85 -17.26
C PRO A 117 -5.25 7.43 -17.84
N CYS A 118 -5.78 7.30 -19.03
CA CYS A 118 -5.83 6.03 -19.75
C CYS A 118 -5.45 6.25 -21.22
N ALA A 119 -5.19 5.18 -21.93
CA ALA A 119 -4.85 5.25 -23.34
C ALA A 119 -5.45 4.05 -24.09
N VAL A 120 -5.80 4.26 -25.35
CA VAL A 120 -6.03 3.18 -26.29
C VAL A 120 -4.68 2.75 -26.85
N THR A 121 -4.41 1.45 -26.84
CA THR A 121 -3.18 0.87 -27.39
C THR A 121 -3.52 -0.13 -28.48
N ASP A 122 -2.58 -0.38 -29.40
CA ASP A 122 -2.65 -1.49 -30.32
C ASP A 122 -2.24 -2.83 -29.64
N GLU A 123 -2.23 -3.91 -30.39
CA GLU A 123 -1.86 -5.23 -29.91
C GLU A 123 -0.39 -5.33 -29.45
N SER A 124 0.47 -4.41 -29.91
CA SER A 124 1.88 -4.32 -29.50
C SER A 124 2.08 -3.52 -28.21
N GLY A 125 1.03 -2.87 -27.68
CA GLY A 125 1.10 -1.97 -26.53
C GLY A 125 1.48 -0.52 -26.88
N THR A 126 1.58 -0.18 -28.18
CA THR A 126 1.86 1.19 -28.64
C THR A 126 0.65 2.09 -28.35
N ILE A 127 0.88 3.23 -27.70
CA ILE A 127 -0.19 4.20 -27.39
C ILE A 127 -0.69 4.85 -28.70
N LEU A 128 -1.95 4.57 -29.06
CA LEU A 128 -2.63 5.18 -30.21
C LEU A 128 -3.26 6.51 -29.85
N HIS A 129 -3.92 6.57 -28.68
CA HIS A 129 -4.55 7.80 -28.19
C HIS A 129 -4.57 7.86 -26.66
N PRO A 130 -3.94 8.89 -26.04
CA PRO A 130 -4.00 9.11 -24.61
C PRO A 130 -5.23 9.94 -24.21
N TYR A 131 -5.84 9.58 -23.07
CA TYR A 131 -6.97 10.32 -22.48
C TYR A 131 -6.61 10.78 -21.07
N PRO A 132 -6.99 12.02 -20.69
CA PRO A 132 -6.74 12.53 -19.34
C PRO A 132 -7.54 11.80 -18.25
N SER A 133 -8.60 11.09 -18.64
CA SER A 133 -9.38 10.25 -17.72
C SER A 133 -10.19 9.21 -18.49
N MET A 134 -10.60 8.14 -17.82
CA MET A 134 -11.51 7.15 -18.40
C MET A 134 -12.86 7.78 -18.81
N LYS A 135 -13.32 8.79 -18.07
CA LYS A 135 -14.56 9.50 -18.42
C LYS A 135 -14.46 10.26 -19.74
N SER A 136 -13.30 10.88 -20.03
CA SER A 136 -13.05 11.53 -21.32
C SER A 136 -12.98 10.52 -22.44
N MET A 137 -12.28 9.39 -22.23
CA MET A 137 -12.23 8.30 -23.21
C MET A 137 -13.63 7.77 -23.55
N VAL A 138 -14.45 7.45 -22.55
CA VAL A 138 -15.82 6.95 -22.75
C VAL A 138 -16.68 7.94 -23.52
N LYS A 139 -16.52 9.25 -23.23
CA LYS A 139 -17.26 10.31 -23.91
C LYS A 139 -16.81 10.48 -25.35
N GLU A 140 -15.50 10.50 -25.61
CA GLU A 140 -14.94 10.74 -26.94
C GLU A 140 -15.14 9.52 -27.85
N GLU A 141 -14.94 8.30 -27.33
CA GLU A 141 -15.16 7.04 -28.06
C GLU A 141 -16.65 6.64 -28.13
N LYS A 142 -17.56 7.43 -27.53
CA LYS A 142 -19.00 7.16 -27.48
C LYS A 142 -19.37 5.76 -26.98
N LEU A 143 -18.62 5.26 -26.00
CA LEU A 143 -18.84 3.93 -25.44
C LEU A 143 -20.16 3.88 -24.66
N ASN A 144 -20.91 2.80 -24.84
CA ASN A 144 -22.13 2.55 -24.08
C ASN A 144 -21.82 1.98 -22.69
N SER A 145 -22.84 1.88 -21.82
CA SER A 145 -22.70 1.41 -20.45
C SER A 145 -22.15 -0.03 -20.34
N ALA A 146 -22.49 -0.90 -21.30
CA ALA A 146 -21.99 -2.28 -21.31
C ALA A 146 -20.48 -2.33 -21.66
N GLN A 147 -20.06 -1.53 -22.65
CA GLN A 147 -18.63 -1.39 -23.02
C GLN A 147 -17.83 -0.76 -21.89
N TYR A 148 -18.39 0.22 -21.20
CA TYR A 148 -17.77 0.82 -20.03
C TYR A 148 -17.57 -0.20 -18.89
N SER A 149 -18.61 -0.99 -18.60
CA SER A 149 -18.54 -2.05 -17.59
C SER A 149 -17.52 -3.14 -17.96
N TRP A 150 -17.43 -3.50 -19.25
CA TRP A 150 -16.44 -4.45 -19.74
C TRP A 150 -15.00 -3.93 -19.62
N LEU A 151 -14.76 -2.65 -19.93
CA LEU A 151 -13.47 -2.00 -19.72
C LEU A 151 -13.08 -1.95 -18.23
N GLN A 152 -14.04 -1.67 -17.35
CA GLN A 152 -13.80 -1.74 -15.91
C GLN A 152 -13.43 -3.15 -15.46
N LEU A 153 -14.11 -4.18 -15.96
CA LEU A 153 -13.78 -5.59 -15.68
C LEU A 153 -12.37 -5.95 -16.14
N LYS A 154 -11.91 -5.52 -17.31
CA LYS A 154 -10.56 -5.75 -17.80
C LYS A 154 -9.49 -5.01 -16.98
N LEU A 155 -9.79 -3.83 -16.46
CA LEU A 155 -8.88 -3.10 -15.57
C LEU A 155 -8.79 -3.72 -14.18
N THR A 156 -9.86 -4.36 -13.70
CA THR A 156 -9.91 -5.03 -12.40
C THR A 156 -9.40 -6.47 -12.44
N HIS A 157 -9.47 -7.10 -13.61
CA HIS A 157 -8.99 -8.47 -13.85
C HIS A 157 -8.15 -8.49 -15.13
N PRO A 158 -6.92 -7.92 -15.11
CA PRO A 158 -6.02 -8.08 -16.24
C PRO A 158 -5.77 -9.58 -16.40
N GLU A 159 -6.10 -10.12 -17.60
CA GLU A 159 -5.68 -11.45 -17.98
C GLU A 159 -4.17 -11.54 -17.76
N PRO A 160 -3.68 -12.66 -17.20
CA PRO A 160 -2.24 -12.83 -17.07
C PRO A 160 -1.64 -12.74 -18.47
N VAL A 161 -0.72 -11.79 -18.65
CA VAL A 161 0.04 -11.66 -19.89
C VAL A 161 0.80 -12.97 -20.04
N SER A 162 0.35 -13.84 -20.94
CA SER A 162 1.08 -15.05 -21.29
C SER A 162 2.32 -14.60 -22.05
N TYR A 163 3.45 -14.54 -21.36
CA TYR A 163 4.75 -14.49 -22.02
C TYR A 163 4.98 -15.85 -22.68
N THR A 164 4.57 -15.99 -23.92
CA THR A 164 5.10 -17.05 -24.79
C THR A 164 6.50 -16.62 -25.20
N HIS A 165 7.48 -17.39 -24.75
CA HIS A 165 8.88 -17.30 -25.18
C HIS A 165 9.01 -17.65 -26.67
#